data_cd10ed3dce8c44573cff67c91af0b217
#
_entry.id   cd10ed3dce8c44573cff67c91af0b217
#
_cell.length_a   1.000
_cell.length_b   1.000
_cell.length_c   1.000
_cell.angle_alpha   90.00
_cell.angle_beta   90.00
_cell.angle_gamma   90.00
#
_symmetry.space_group_name_H-M   'P 1'
#
loop_
_entity.id
_entity.type
_entity.pdbx_description
1 polymer ?
#
loop_
_entity_poly.entity_id
_entity_poly.type
_entity_poly.pdbx_seq_one_letter_code
_entity_poly.pdbx_strand_id
1 'polypeptide(L)'
;MPIFTAPRFSIEPPFGRESDFVRRVRAVWISDVHLGTRGANAGALLDFLREYEFEALYVVGDLIDIWQLRRGIYWPQQHNDVIQKILRKSRKGTRTVYIPGNHDDLLAKFYGAYGNITVQKHAIHRLADGRRMLVIHGHELDTVVQNVKWLAFAGDVGYQFLLSLNPVINFVRRRFGLGYWSLAAYAKKRVKDAVSFIGRFEEEIVRYAKKFSVDAVLCGHIHSPAIRQFGAVTYYNCGDWVESCSALIEGEDGVIGIINYHPFSTVCRRQHQPQTCAKVRARNAVSKQGSHYL
;
A
#
# COMPACT_ATOMS: atom_id res chain seq x y z
N MET A 1 20.87 18.72 -1.32
CA MET A 1 20.96 17.65 -0.30
C MET A 1 20.57 16.34 -0.98
N PRO A 2 21.37 15.27 -0.90
CA PRO A 2 21.02 14.00 -1.53
C PRO A 2 19.85 13.36 -0.76
N ILE A 3 18.81 12.99 -1.49
CA ILE A 3 17.67 12.22 -0.98
C ILE A 3 18.17 10.78 -0.83
N PHE A 4 18.46 10.37 0.40
CA PHE A 4 18.68 8.97 0.71
C PHE A 4 17.35 8.23 0.55
N THR A 5 17.20 7.52 -0.59
CA THR A 5 16.18 6.50 -0.74
C THR A 5 16.58 5.32 0.15
N ALA A 6 15.79 5.08 1.21
CA ALA A 6 15.94 3.86 1.99
C ALA A 6 15.76 2.62 1.08
N PRO A 7 16.53 1.55 1.27
CA PRO A 7 16.42 0.35 0.46
C PRO A 7 14.99 -0.21 0.56
N ARG A 8 14.41 -0.55 -0.60
CA ARG A 8 13.18 -1.35 -0.66
C ARG A 8 13.53 -2.74 -0.16
N PHE A 9 13.29 -3.01 1.09
CA PHE A 9 13.28 -4.37 1.60
C PHE A 9 11.97 -5.04 1.15
N SER A 10 12.03 -5.69 -0.01
CA SER A 10 11.08 -6.75 -0.31
C SER A 10 11.50 -7.93 0.55
N ILE A 11 10.75 -8.23 1.58
CA ILE A 11 10.93 -9.46 2.34
C ILE A 11 10.47 -10.60 1.41
N GLU A 12 11.41 -11.25 0.73
CA GLU A 12 11.11 -12.48 0.04
C GLU A 12 10.77 -13.56 1.09
N PRO A 13 9.62 -14.24 0.96
CA PRO A 13 9.24 -15.26 1.92
C PRO A 13 10.22 -16.44 1.87
N PRO A 14 10.61 -17.02 3.01
CA PRO A 14 11.42 -18.23 3.03
C PRO A 14 10.69 -19.38 2.33
N PHE A 15 11.38 -20.06 1.44
CA PHE A 15 10.89 -21.23 0.69
C PHE A 15 10.41 -22.33 1.63
N GLY A 16 9.10 -22.60 1.66
CA GLY A 16 8.49 -23.74 2.36
C GLY A 16 7.16 -24.10 1.68
N ARG A 17 6.88 -25.37 1.53
CA ARG A 17 5.76 -25.95 0.76
C ARG A 17 4.42 -25.30 1.04
N GLU A 18 3.71 -24.94 -0.04
CA GLU A 18 2.34 -24.42 -0.08
C GLU A 18 1.36 -25.45 0.50
N SER A 19 0.62 -25.08 1.53
CA SER A 19 -0.82 -25.28 1.69
C SER A 19 -1.39 -24.96 3.07
N ASP A 20 -0.61 -24.84 4.15
CA ASP A 20 -1.18 -24.69 5.51
C ASP A 20 -0.47 -23.66 6.44
N PHE A 21 0.41 -22.79 5.95
CA PHE A 21 1.07 -21.83 6.82
C PHE A 21 0.34 -20.50 6.88
N VAL A 22 -0.54 -20.36 7.87
CA VAL A 22 -1.01 -19.06 8.32
C VAL A 22 0.18 -18.27 8.88
N ARG A 23 0.50 -17.14 8.26
CA ARG A 23 1.61 -16.27 8.68
C ARG A 23 1.18 -15.46 9.88
N ARG A 24 1.90 -15.55 10.98
CA ARG A 24 1.64 -14.77 12.19
C ARG A 24 2.45 -13.49 12.16
N VAL A 25 1.78 -12.38 12.51
CA VAL A 25 2.38 -11.05 12.63
C VAL A 25 1.75 -10.31 13.81
N ARG A 26 2.44 -9.33 14.37
CA ARG A 26 1.92 -8.56 15.51
C ARG A 26 0.77 -7.65 15.11
N ALA A 27 0.96 -6.88 14.05
CA ALA A 27 -0.05 -5.91 13.61
C ALA A 27 -0.12 -5.81 12.10
N VAL A 28 -1.32 -5.46 11.62
CA VAL A 28 -1.62 -5.21 10.21
C VAL A 28 -2.35 -3.87 10.10
N TRP A 29 -1.99 -3.08 9.09
CA TRP A 29 -2.67 -1.84 8.72
C TRP A 29 -3.13 -1.93 7.28
N ILE A 30 -4.43 -1.74 7.07
CA ILE A 30 -5.07 -1.64 5.74
C ILE A 30 -5.81 -0.31 5.65
N SER A 31 -5.88 0.28 4.47
CA SER A 31 -6.66 1.50 4.20
C SER A 31 -7.24 1.48 2.80
N ASP A 32 -8.12 2.43 2.52
CA ASP A 32 -8.60 2.77 1.17
C ASP A 32 -9.06 1.53 0.39
N VAL A 33 -9.96 0.75 1.01
CA VAL A 33 -10.53 -0.47 0.42
C VAL A 33 -11.67 -0.15 -0.53
N HIS A 34 -12.45 0.89 -0.21
CA HIS A 34 -13.58 1.40 -0.99
C HIS A 34 -14.61 0.33 -1.35
N LEU A 35 -15.00 -0.52 -0.38
CA LEU A 35 -16.12 -1.45 -0.57
C LEU A 35 -17.38 -0.66 -0.94
N GLY A 36 -18.11 -1.12 -1.94
CA GLY A 36 -19.21 -0.38 -2.55
C GLY A 36 -18.86 0.18 -3.92
N THR A 37 -17.59 0.08 -4.35
CA THR A 37 -17.13 0.45 -5.69
C THR A 37 -16.77 -0.78 -6.53
N ARG A 38 -16.77 -0.64 -7.86
CA ARG A 38 -16.31 -1.69 -8.78
C ARG A 38 -14.78 -1.85 -8.78
N GLY A 39 -14.06 -0.82 -8.31
CA GLY A 39 -12.59 -0.82 -8.23
C GLY A 39 -12.02 -1.56 -7.02
N ALA A 40 -12.84 -1.84 -6.01
CA ALA A 40 -12.38 -2.52 -4.79
C ALA A 40 -11.91 -3.95 -5.09
N ASN A 41 -10.65 -4.26 -4.80
CA ASN A 41 -10.09 -5.60 -4.92
C ASN A 41 -10.41 -6.45 -3.67
N ALA A 42 -11.71 -6.59 -3.38
CA ALA A 42 -12.20 -7.29 -2.19
C ALA A 42 -11.72 -8.76 -2.12
N GLY A 43 -11.58 -9.43 -3.28
CA GLY A 43 -11.06 -10.79 -3.36
C GLY A 43 -9.61 -10.88 -2.88
N ALA A 44 -8.74 -9.99 -3.34
CA ALA A 44 -7.34 -9.93 -2.91
C ALA A 44 -7.22 -9.65 -1.41
N LEU A 45 -8.00 -8.70 -0.89
CA LEU A 45 -8.03 -8.42 0.55
C LEU A 45 -8.53 -9.62 1.36
N LEU A 46 -9.57 -10.32 0.88
CA LEU A 46 -10.10 -11.49 1.55
C LEU A 46 -9.06 -12.61 1.65
N ASP A 47 -8.28 -12.85 0.59
CA ASP A 47 -7.23 -13.85 0.56
C ASP A 47 -6.07 -13.44 1.48
N PHE A 48 -5.65 -12.17 1.45
CA PHE A 48 -4.68 -11.64 2.40
C PHE A 48 -5.14 -11.86 3.85
N LEU A 49 -6.40 -11.52 4.18
CA LEU A 49 -6.95 -11.72 5.52
C LEU A 49 -7.08 -13.22 5.91
N ARG A 50 -7.06 -14.16 4.96
CA ARG A 50 -7.02 -15.60 5.22
C ARG A 50 -5.61 -16.10 5.51
N GLU A 51 -4.61 -15.57 4.78
CA GLU A 51 -3.21 -15.98 4.90
C GLU A 51 -2.53 -15.46 6.16
N TYR A 52 -3.00 -14.34 6.72
CA TYR A 52 -2.36 -13.70 7.88
C TYR A 52 -3.21 -13.81 9.15
N GLU A 53 -2.55 -14.20 10.26
CA GLU A 53 -3.06 -14.03 11.63
C GLU A 53 -2.27 -12.94 12.33
N PHE A 54 -2.98 -12.10 13.08
CA PHE A 54 -2.41 -10.92 13.72
C PHE A 54 -3.12 -10.62 15.05
N GLU A 55 -2.37 -10.07 16.00
CA GLU A 55 -2.89 -9.65 17.30
C GLU A 55 -3.72 -8.36 17.17
N ALA A 56 -3.29 -7.45 16.28
CA ALA A 56 -3.98 -6.20 16.03
C ALA A 56 -4.22 -5.94 14.54
N LEU A 57 -5.44 -5.47 14.22
CA LEU A 57 -5.82 -4.97 12.90
C LEU A 57 -6.20 -3.50 13.01
N TYR A 58 -5.59 -2.67 12.20
CA TYR A 58 -5.97 -1.28 12.01
C TYR A 58 -6.61 -1.12 10.63
N VAL A 59 -7.87 -0.69 10.63
CA VAL A 59 -8.57 -0.25 9.42
C VAL A 59 -8.46 1.26 9.39
N VAL A 60 -7.61 1.77 8.49
CA VAL A 60 -7.16 3.16 8.48
C VAL A 60 -7.92 3.96 7.43
N GLY A 61 -9.25 4.02 7.60
CA GLY A 61 -10.19 4.80 6.80
C GLY A 61 -10.55 4.20 5.44
N ASP A 62 -11.64 4.72 4.93
CA ASP A 62 -12.17 4.43 3.60
C ASP A 62 -12.35 2.92 3.32
N LEU A 63 -12.80 2.16 4.36
CA LEU A 63 -13.17 0.77 4.18
C LEU A 63 -14.41 0.64 3.31
N ILE A 64 -15.42 1.48 3.56
CA ILE A 64 -16.68 1.49 2.86
C ILE A 64 -16.86 2.84 2.15
N ASP A 65 -17.07 2.81 0.84
CA ASP A 65 -17.36 4.02 0.08
C ASP A 65 -18.84 4.41 0.18
N ILE A 66 -19.20 5.09 1.28
CA ILE A 66 -20.56 5.55 1.52
C ILE A 66 -20.98 6.60 0.48
N TRP A 67 -20.03 7.40 -0.03
CA TRP A 67 -20.35 8.39 -1.06
C TRP A 67 -20.81 7.73 -2.35
N GLN A 68 -20.15 6.64 -2.77
CA GLN A 68 -20.53 5.90 -3.95
C GLN A 68 -21.85 5.14 -3.73
N LEU A 69 -22.05 4.52 -2.57
CA LEU A 69 -23.26 3.81 -2.22
C LEU A 69 -24.52 4.72 -2.23
N ARG A 70 -24.37 5.99 -1.89
CA ARG A 70 -25.45 7.00 -1.99
C ARG A 70 -25.86 7.30 -3.43
N ARG A 71 -24.97 7.08 -4.41
CA ARG A 71 -25.24 7.30 -5.84
C ARG A 71 -25.84 6.07 -6.52
N GLY A 72 -25.55 4.89 -6.00
CA GLY A 72 -26.06 3.63 -6.53
C GLY A 72 -25.45 2.46 -5.75
N ILE A 73 -26.28 1.51 -5.39
CA ILE A 73 -25.87 0.35 -4.59
C ILE A 73 -25.13 -0.64 -5.47
N TYR A 74 -23.84 -0.84 -5.20
CA TYR A 74 -23.04 -1.93 -5.74
C TYR A 74 -22.40 -2.67 -4.56
N TRP A 75 -22.91 -3.87 -4.24
CA TRP A 75 -22.46 -4.64 -3.08
C TRP A 75 -22.44 -6.14 -3.40
N PRO A 76 -21.41 -6.61 -4.12
CA PRO A 76 -21.25 -8.04 -4.42
C PRO A 76 -20.92 -8.83 -3.15
N GLN A 77 -21.12 -10.14 -3.19
CA GLN A 77 -20.91 -11.04 -2.05
C GLN A 77 -19.50 -10.90 -1.44
N GLN A 78 -18.48 -10.70 -2.25
CA GLN A 78 -17.10 -10.54 -1.77
C GLN A 78 -16.93 -9.34 -0.82
N HIS A 79 -17.68 -8.24 -1.01
CA HIS A 79 -17.65 -7.10 -0.08
C HIS A 79 -18.19 -7.51 1.30
N ASN A 80 -19.27 -8.27 1.30
CA ASN A 80 -19.84 -8.82 2.53
C ASN A 80 -18.87 -9.79 3.21
N ASP A 81 -18.17 -10.64 2.44
CA ASP A 81 -17.21 -11.61 2.94
C ASP A 81 -16.00 -10.95 3.63
N VAL A 82 -15.53 -9.79 3.12
CA VAL A 82 -14.47 -8.99 3.76
C VAL A 82 -14.92 -8.51 5.13
N ILE A 83 -16.10 -7.90 5.21
CA ILE A 83 -16.67 -7.43 6.49
C ILE A 83 -16.80 -8.58 7.47
N GLN A 84 -17.38 -9.71 7.03
CA GLN A 84 -17.53 -10.90 7.89
C GLN A 84 -16.19 -11.44 8.34
N LYS A 85 -15.16 -11.42 7.47
CA LYS A 85 -13.83 -11.91 7.82
C LYS A 85 -13.18 -11.04 8.90
N ILE A 86 -13.28 -9.72 8.80
CA ILE A 86 -12.80 -8.77 9.82
C ILE A 86 -13.52 -9.02 11.15
N LEU A 87 -14.86 -9.06 11.14
CA LEU A 87 -15.66 -9.31 12.34
C LEU A 87 -15.34 -10.68 12.98
N ARG A 88 -15.11 -11.71 12.17
CA ARG A 88 -14.74 -13.05 12.65
C ARG A 88 -13.36 -13.05 13.32
N LYS A 89 -12.38 -12.33 12.76
CA LYS A 89 -11.05 -12.19 13.38
C LYS A 89 -11.16 -11.45 14.71
N SER A 90 -11.88 -10.35 14.75
CA SER A 90 -12.15 -9.61 15.98
C SER A 90 -12.82 -10.51 17.06
N ARG A 91 -13.84 -11.28 16.69
CA ARG A 91 -14.48 -12.24 17.62
C ARG A 91 -13.52 -13.30 18.14
N LYS A 92 -12.48 -13.66 17.36
CA LYS A 92 -11.46 -14.64 17.75
C LYS A 92 -10.32 -14.05 18.61
N GLY A 93 -10.41 -12.78 18.99
CA GLY A 93 -9.45 -12.13 19.88
C GLY A 93 -8.57 -11.07 19.24
N THR A 94 -8.57 -10.91 17.91
CA THR A 94 -7.85 -9.82 17.25
C THR A 94 -8.38 -8.46 17.71
N ARG A 95 -7.54 -7.62 18.26
CA ARG A 95 -7.87 -6.23 18.56
C ARG A 95 -8.03 -5.46 17.27
N THR A 96 -9.24 -5.02 16.95
CA THR A 96 -9.53 -4.27 15.73
C THR A 96 -9.74 -2.80 16.04
N VAL A 97 -8.98 -1.92 15.40
CA VAL A 97 -9.12 -0.47 15.52
C VAL A 97 -9.57 0.07 14.17
N TYR A 98 -10.72 0.74 14.17
CA TYR A 98 -11.27 1.40 13.00
C TYR A 98 -11.09 2.91 13.12
N ILE A 99 -10.43 3.51 12.18
CA ILE A 99 -10.25 4.97 12.06
C ILE A 99 -11.01 5.39 10.81
N PRO A 100 -12.17 6.09 10.92
CA PRO A 100 -12.93 6.52 9.75
C PRO A 100 -12.12 7.45 8.84
N GLY A 101 -12.29 7.28 7.54
CA GLY A 101 -11.78 8.19 6.51
C GLY A 101 -12.84 9.19 6.05
N ASN A 102 -12.60 9.84 4.92
CA ASN A 102 -13.56 10.80 4.38
C ASN A 102 -14.72 10.14 3.61
N HIS A 103 -14.55 8.94 3.06
CA HIS A 103 -15.64 8.21 2.38
C HIS A 103 -16.58 7.51 3.36
N ASP A 104 -16.13 7.25 4.56
CA ASP A 104 -16.91 6.62 5.64
C ASP A 104 -16.96 7.47 6.92
N ASP A 105 -16.89 8.79 6.78
CA ASP A 105 -16.95 9.79 7.85
C ASP A 105 -18.20 9.69 8.72
N LEU A 106 -19.28 9.12 8.20
CA LEU A 106 -20.50 8.83 8.97
C LEU A 106 -20.20 7.99 10.22
N LEU A 107 -19.20 7.11 10.14
CA LEU A 107 -18.79 6.25 11.26
C LEU A 107 -18.10 7.03 12.39
N ALA A 108 -17.65 8.26 12.14
CA ALA A 108 -17.12 9.14 13.17
C ALA A 108 -18.17 9.52 14.23
N LYS A 109 -19.46 9.35 13.93
CA LYS A 109 -20.55 9.53 14.90
C LYS A 109 -20.64 8.39 15.93
N PHE A 110 -19.93 7.30 15.70
CA PHE A 110 -19.96 6.07 16.49
C PHE A 110 -18.63 5.78 17.17
N TYR A 111 -17.89 6.81 17.58
CA TYR A 111 -16.68 6.58 18.38
C TYR A 111 -17.01 5.83 19.67
N GLY A 112 -16.23 4.78 19.93
CA GLY A 112 -16.46 3.93 21.09
C GLY A 112 -15.87 2.54 20.93
N ALA A 113 -16.04 1.71 21.96
CA ALA A 113 -15.59 0.33 21.98
C ALA A 113 -16.80 -0.62 21.83
N TYR A 114 -16.69 -1.56 20.91
CA TYR A 114 -17.70 -2.55 20.57
C TYR A 114 -17.08 -3.95 20.64
N GLY A 115 -16.93 -4.48 21.86
CA GLY A 115 -16.14 -5.69 22.08
C GLY A 115 -14.67 -5.48 21.74
N ASN A 116 -14.13 -6.28 20.85
CA ASN A 116 -12.74 -6.17 20.38
C ASN A 116 -12.56 -5.16 19.24
N ILE A 117 -13.60 -4.40 18.88
CA ILE A 117 -13.54 -3.37 17.85
C ILE A 117 -13.63 -2.01 18.54
N THR A 118 -12.70 -1.13 18.25
CA THR A 118 -12.72 0.26 18.71
C THR A 118 -12.80 1.19 17.51
N VAL A 119 -13.79 2.08 17.46
CA VAL A 119 -13.89 3.15 16.46
C VAL A 119 -13.38 4.44 17.10
N GLN A 120 -12.36 5.06 16.51
CA GLN A 120 -11.76 6.26 17.06
C GLN A 120 -11.11 7.12 15.97
N LYS A 121 -10.91 8.41 16.25
CA LYS A 121 -10.37 9.37 15.29
C LYS A 121 -8.92 9.07 14.91
N HIS A 122 -8.11 8.66 15.86
CA HIS A 122 -6.71 8.29 15.70
C HIS A 122 -6.32 7.27 16.76
N ALA A 123 -5.23 6.56 16.55
CA ALA A 123 -4.69 5.62 17.51
C ALA A 123 -3.19 5.87 17.73
N ILE A 124 -2.71 5.49 18.91
CA ILE A 124 -1.26 5.34 19.15
C ILE A 124 -0.97 3.85 19.25
N HIS A 125 -0.18 3.35 18.30
CA HIS A 125 0.35 2.00 18.33
C HIS A 125 1.75 2.02 18.95
N ARG A 126 2.04 1.06 19.82
CA ARG A 126 3.37 0.86 20.38
C ARG A 126 4.06 -0.26 19.62
N LEU A 127 5.11 0.10 18.90
CA LEU A 127 5.93 -0.84 18.16
C LEU A 127 6.67 -1.80 19.10
N ALA A 128 7.17 -2.92 18.57
CA ALA A 128 7.92 -3.92 19.34
C ALA A 128 9.17 -3.34 20.00
N ASP A 129 9.82 -2.37 19.36
CA ASP A 129 10.99 -1.66 19.88
C ASP A 129 10.66 -0.56 20.90
N GLY A 130 9.37 -0.41 21.26
CA GLY A 130 8.88 0.57 22.22
C GLY A 130 8.54 1.94 21.65
N ARG A 131 8.91 2.25 20.40
CA ARG A 131 8.54 3.49 19.71
C ARG A 131 7.03 3.64 19.59
N ARG A 132 6.58 4.88 19.57
CA ARG A 132 5.17 5.25 19.46
C ARG A 132 4.86 5.67 18.03
N MET A 133 3.84 5.07 17.44
CA MET A 133 3.39 5.40 16.10
C MET A 133 1.96 5.95 16.14
N LEU A 134 1.76 7.17 15.65
CA LEU A 134 0.45 7.75 15.42
C LEU A 134 -0.17 7.09 14.18
N VAL A 135 -1.40 6.61 14.29
CA VAL A 135 -2.19 6.05 13.18
C VAL A 135 -3.38 6.97 12.93
N ILE A 136 -3.47 7.53 11.73
CA ILE A 136 -4.54 8.43 11.27
C ILE A 136 -4.91 8.07 9.83
N HIS A 137 -6.08 8.48 9.35
CA HIS A 137 -6.37 8.30 7.93
C HIS A 137 -5.60 9.29 7.06
N GLY A 138 -5.60 10.58 7.40
CA GLY A 138 -4.85 11.62 6.69
C GLY A 138 -5.72 12.69 6.01
N HIS A 139 -7.01 12.43 5.81
CA HIS A 139 -7.95 13.37 5.19
C HIS A 139 -8.11 14.68 5.99
N GLU A 140 -7.76 14.69 7.27
CA GLU A 140 -7.81 15.89 8.11
C GLU A 140 -6.90 17.01 7.61
N LEU A 141 -5.93 16.66 6.75
CA LEU A 141 -5.00 17.62 6.15
C LEU A 141 -5.37 18.00 4.70
N ASP A 142 -6.53 17.58 4.20
CA ASP A 142 -7.01 17.83 2.84
C ASP A 142 -7.14 19.33 2.49
N THR A 143 -7.32 20.21 3.48
CA THR A 143 -7.37 21.66 3.26
C THR A 143 -6.07 22.20 2.64
N VAL A 144 -4.95 21.51 2.85
CA VAL A 144 -3.63 21.81 2.27
C VAL A 144 -3.47 21.18 0.89
N VAL A 145 -4.35 20.21 0.53
CA VAL A 145 -4.04 19.18 -0.44
C VAL A 145 -5.14 18.96 -1.50
N GLN A 146 -6.06 19.90 -1.68
CA GLN A 146 -7.11 19.75 -2.69
C GLN A 146 -6.52 19.64 -4.12
N ASN A 147 -6.87 18.56 -4.86
CA ASN A 147 -6.81 18.37 -6.32
C ASN A 147 -5.91 17.31 -6.96
N VAL A 148 -5.52 16.19 -6.32
CA VAL A 148 -4.65 15.22 -7.03
C VAL A 148 -5.11 13.75 -7.02
N LYS A 149 -6.35 13.47 -6.67
CA LYS A 149 -6.84 12.09 -6.46
C LYS A 149 -6.85 11.14 -7.68
N TRP A 150 -6.49 11.56 -8.88
CA TRP A 150 -6.56 10.65 -10.04
C TRP A 150 -5.30 10.63 -10.93
N LEU A 151 -4.19 11.09 -10.38
CA LEU A 151 -2.96 11.22 -11.16
C LEU A 151 -2.03 10.00 -11.12
N ALA A 152 -2.26 9.07 -10.20
CA ALA A 152 -1.53 7.81 -10.14
C ALA A 152 -1.83 6.88 -11.34
N PHE A 153 -2.92 7.14 -12.08
CA PHE A 153 -3.36 6.31 -13.20
C PHE A 153 -2.54 6.43 -14.48
N ALA A 154 -1.54 7.27 -14.53
CA ALA A 154 -0.68 7.44 -15.71
C ALA A 154 0.66 6.75 -15.52
N GLY A 155 0.66 5.49 -15.13
CA GLY A 155 1.84 4.64 -15.19
C GLY A 155 2.40 4.51 -16.61
N ASP A 156 3.61 3.99 -16.75
CA ASP A 156 4.43 3.91 -17.98
C ASP A 156 3.67 3.52 -19.26
N VAL A 157 2.68 2.63 -19.17
CA VAL A 157 1.86 2.19 -20.31
C VAL A 157 0.96 3.32 -20.83
N GLY A 158 0.37 4.11 -19.93
CA GLY A 158 -0.43 5.26 -20.31
C GLY A 158 0.41 6.37 -20.98
N TYR A 159 1.63 6.59 -20.53
CA TYR A 159 2.52 7.59 -21.08
C TYR A 159 2.92 7.28 -22.54
N GLN A 160 3.31 6.05 -22.84
CA GLN A 160 3.64 5.61 -24.20
C GLN A 160 2.43 5.69 -25.14
N PHE A 161 1.26 5.29 -24.64
CA PHE A 161 0.01 5.41 -25.38
C PHE A 161 -0.34 6.90 -25.65
N LEU A 162 -0.20 7.77 -24.68
CA LEU A 162 -0.41 9.21 -24.83
C LEU A 162 0.57 9.84 -25.82
N LEU A 163 1.83 9.39 -25.84
CA LEU A 163 2.80 9.83 -26.84
C LEU A 163 2.39 9.45 -28.26
N SER A 164 1.88 8.23 -28.43
CA SER A 164 1.41 7.76 -29.75
C SER A 164 0.19 8.51 -30.27
N LEU A 165 -0.65 9.03 -29.39
CA LEU A 165 -1.84 9.84 -29.75
C LEU A 165 -1.49 11.30 -30.11
N ASN A 166 -0.33 11.79 -29.72
CA ASN A 166 0.05 13.20 -29.89
C ASN A 166 -0.03 13.70 -31.35
N PRO A 167 0.42 12.94 -32.39
CA PRO A 167 0.27 13.32 -33.78
C PRO A 167 -1.18 13.44 -34.22
N VAL A 168 -2.02 12.48 -33.83
CA VAL A 168 -3.46 12.44 -34.17
C VAL A 168 -4.20 13.64 -33.57
N ILE A 169 -3.97 13.91 -32.30
CA ILE A 169 -4.58 15.04 -31.60
C ILE A 169 -4.19 16.36 -32.27
N ASN A 170 -2.92 16.53 -32.61
CA ASN A 170 -2.44 17.76 -33.25
C ASN A 170 -2.89 17.88 -34.71
N PHE A 171 -3.10 16.78 -35.41
CA PHE A 171 -3.73 16.79 -36.73
C PHE A 171 -5.16 17.34 -36.65
N VAL A 172 -5.98 16.80 -35.74
CA VAL A 172 -7.35 17.28 -35.51
C VAL A 172 -7.36 18.75 -35.07
N ARG A 173 -6.54 19.14 -34.11
CA ARG A 173 -6.44 20.52 -33.63
C ARG A 173 -6.11 21.50 -34.75
N ARG A 174 -5.15 21.17 -35.62
CA ARG A 174 -4.80 22.01 -36.79
C ARG A 174 -5.98 22.19 -37.76
N ARG A 175 -6.82 21.14 -37.90
CA ARG A 175 -8.01 21.23 -38.78
C ARG A 175 -9.05 22.23 -38.25
N PHE A 176 -9.04 22.50 -36.94
CA PHE A 176 -9.92 23.49 -36.28
C PHE A 176 -9.19 24.82 -35.99
N GLY A 177 -8.03 25.08 -36.62
CA GLY A 177 -7.30 26.34 -36.43
C GLY A 177 -6.65 26.51 -35.03
N LEU A 178 -6.57 25.41 -34.24
CA LEU A 178 -6.00 25.44 -32.90
C LEU A 178 -4.48 25.18 -32.97
N GLY A 179 -3.73 25.93 -32.16
CA GLY A 179 -2.28 25.79 -32.07
C GLY A 179 -1.81 24.41 -31.59
N TYR A 180 -0.52 24.13 -31.76
CA TYR A 180 0.12 22.88 -31.29
C TYR A 180 -0.06 22.70 -29.77
N TRP A 181 -0.41 21.50 -29.36
CA TRP A 181 -0.54 21.12 -27.96
C TRP A 181 0.17 19.78 -27.72
N SER A 182 0.99 19.72 -26.68
CA SER A 182 1.74 18.52 -26.36
C SER A 182 1.07 17.75 -25.23
N LEU A 183 0.47 16.60 -25.56
CA LEU A 183 -0.10 15.67 -24.59
C LEU A 183 0.99 15.15 -23.65
N ALA A 184 2.20 14.93 -24.17
CA ALA A 184 3.35 14.51 -23.37
C ALA A 184 3.78 15.56 -22.34
N ALA A 185 3.82 16.86 -22.75
CA ALA A 185 4.13 17.95 -21.82
C ALA A 185 3.06 18.10 -20.74
N TYR A 186 1.80 17.93 -21.11
CA TYR A 186 0.68 17.94 -20.17
C TYR A 186 0.82 16.77 -19.15
N ALA A 187 1.05 15.55 -19.62
CA ALA A 187 1.26 14.39 -18.76
C ALA A 187 2.46 14.58 -17.81
N LYS A 188 3.61 15.06 -18.35
CA LYS A 188 4.81 15.36 -17.55
C LYS A 188 4.54 16.39 -16.46
N LYS A 189 3.80 17.46 -16.79
CA LYS A 189 3.40 18.48 -15.81
C LYS A 189 2.53 17.85 -14.71
N ARG A 190 1.56 17.03 -15.08
CA ARG A 190 0.66 16.36 -14.13
C ARG A 190 1.42 15.42 -13.20
N VAL A 191 2.36 14.61 -13.73
CA VAL A 191 3.22 13.74 -12.89
C VAL A 191 4.04 14.58 -11.91
N LYS A 192 4.63 15.70 -12.37
CA LYS A 192 5.39 16.60 -11.50
C LYS A 192 4.51 17.18 -10.38
N ASP A 193 3.30 17.60 -10.73
CA ASP A 193 2.34 18.16 -9.77
C ASP A 193 1.95 17.10 -8.72
N ALA A 194 1.74 15.82 -9.14
CA ALA A 194 1.45 14.71 -8.25
C ALA A 194 2.61 14.42 -7.28
N VAL A 195 3.83 14.33 -7.79
CA VAL A 195 5.02 14.07 -6.95
C VAL A 195 5.21 15.20 -5.93
N SER A 196 5.04 16.46 -6.37
CA SER A 196 5.13 17.62 -5.48
C SER A 196 4.02 17.61 -4.42
N PHE A 197 2.84 17.12 -4.76
CA PHE A 197 1.72 16.96 -3.86
C PHE A 197 2.01 15.90 -2.78
N ILE A 198 2.42 14.69 -3.20
CA ILE A 198 2.77 13.61 -2.27
C ILE A 198 3.81 14.10 -1.27
N GLY A 199 4.87 14.78 -1.73
CA GLY A 199 5.91 15.29 -0.85
C GLY A 199 5.38 16.30 0.19
N ARG A 200 4.53 17.24 -0.23
CA ARG A 200 3.91 18.21 0.70
C ARG A 200 2.98 17.54 1.70
N PHE A 201 2.19 16.56 1.26
CA PHE A 201 1.32 15.80 2.14
C PHE A 201 2.11 15.07 3.22
N GLU A 202 3.19 14.38 2.83
CA GLU A 202 4.06 13.65 3.76
C GLU A 202 4.69 14.59 4.80
N GLU A 203 5.17 15.78 4.37
CA GLU A 203 5.72 16.78 5.28
C GLU A 203 4.67 17.31 6.27
N GLU A 204 3.45 17.56 5.82
CA GLU A 204 2.35 18.01 6.68
C GLU A 204 1.92 16.94 7.68
N ILE A 205 1.81 15.68 7.25
CA ILE A 205 1.51 14.54 8.14
C ILE A 205 2.59 14.43 9.23
N VAL A 206 3.85 14.52 8.87
CA VAL A 206 4.95 14.47 9.83
C VAL A 206 4.92 15.68 10.78
N ARG A 207 4.61 16.88 10.27
CA ARG A 207 4.42 18.06 11.10
C ARG A 207 3.27 17.90 12.09
N TYR A 208 2.16 17.32 11.63
CA TYR A 208 1.02 17.03 12.49
C TYR A 208 1.37 16.00 13.57
N ALA A 209 2.10 14.95 13.23
CA ALA A 209 2.52 13.89 14.15
C ALA A 209 3.40 14.41 15.30
N LYS A 210 4.21 15.44 15.06
CA LYS A 210 5.04 16.08 16.11
C LYS A 210 4.22 16.60 17.29
N LYS A 211 2.95 16.96 17.07
CA LYS A 211 2.04 17.41 18.16
C LYS A 211 1.72 16.30 19.16
N PHE A 212 1.90 15.03 18.76
CA PHE A 212 1.63 13.86 19.60
C PHE A 212 2.86 13.28 20.28
N SER A 213 4.03 13.89 20.07
CA SER A 213 5.33 13.39 20.62
C SER A 213 5.53 11.91 20.29
N VAL A 214 5.44 11.56 18.99
CA VAL A 214 5.58 10.21 18.48
C VAL A 214 6.82 10.07 17.60
N ASP A 215 7.33 8.84 17.48
CA ASP A 215 8.52 8.50 16.71
C ASP A 215 8.19 8.12 15.26
N ALA A 216 6.90 7.82 15.02
CA ALA A 216 6.42 7.42 13.72
C ALA A 216 4.98 7.88 13.46
N VAL A 217 4.60 7.98 12.21
CA VAL A 217 3.22 8.23 11.77
C VAL A 217 2.86 7.32 10.62
N LEU A 218 1.66 6.76 10.68
CA LEU A 218 1.08 5.92 9.64
C LEU A 218 -0.23 6.52 9.16
N CYS A 219 -0.40 6.55 7.84
CA CYS A 219 -1.65 6.99 7.20
C CYS A 219 -2.00 6.15 5.95
N GLY A 220 -3.15 6.45 5.35
CA GLY A 220 -3.61 6.01 4.04
C GLY A 220 -3.86 7.20 3.12
N HIS A 221 -5.08 7.32 2.60
CA HIS A 221 -5.71 8.46 1.92
C HIS A 221 -5.15 8.83 0.55
N ILE A 222 -3.83 8.89 0.38
CA ILE A 222 -3.21 9.28 -0.90
C ILE A 222 -2.91 8.09 -1.83
N HIS A 223 -3.28 6.87 -1.45
CA HIS A 223 -3.10 5.63 -2.23
C HIS A 223 -1.65 5.41 -2.71
N SER A 224 -0.67 5.84 -1.92
CA SER A 224 0.75 5.78 -2.28
C SER A 224 1.55 5.07 -1.19
N PRO A 225 1.69 3.73 -1.27
CA PRO A 225 2.38 2.96 -0.24
C PRO A 225 3.84 3.40 -0.14
N ALA A 226 4.28 3.75 1.07
CA ALA A 226 5.62 4.27 1.28
C ALA A 226 6.11 4.06 2.71
N ILE A 227 7.43 3.93 2.85
CA ILE A 227 8.16 4.04 4.12
C ILE A 227 9.26 5.08 3.89
N ARG A 228 9.24 6.18 4.64
CA ARG A 228 10.21 7.27 4.50
C ARG A 228 10.63 7.84 5.85
N GLN A 229 11.88 8.29 5.93
CA GLN A 229 12.42 8.92 7.14
C GLN A 229 12.43 10.44 6.99
N PHE A 230 11.84 11.14 7.95
CA PHE A 230 11.82 12.61 8.05
C PHE A 230 12.45 13.07 9.38
N GLY A 231 13.76 13.21 9.38
CA GLY A 231 14.49 13.49 10.62
C GLY A 231 14.31 12.36 11.64
N ALA A 232 13.77 12.66 12.82
CA ALA A 232 13.51 11.66 13.86
C ALA A 232 12.20 10.88 13.67
N VAL A 233 11.32 11.30 12.74
CA VAL A 233 10.00 10.67 12.55
C VAL A 233 10.00 9.80 11.30
N THR A 234 9.56 8.54 11.45
CA THR A 234 9.33 7.65 10.31
C THR A 234 7.88 7.80 9.82
N TYR A 235 7.74 8.05 8.54
CA TYR A 235 6.47 8.10 7.83
C TYR A 235 6.17 6.76 7.18
N TYR A 236 4.92 6.29 7.35
CA TYR A 236 4.37 5.08 6.73
C TYR A 236 3.07 5.42 6.01
N ASN A 237 2.88 4.85 4.82
CA ASN A 237 1.59 4.85 4.14
C ASN A 237 1.25 3.42 3.73
N CYS A 238 0.06 2.94 4.09
CA CYS A 238 -0.33 1.56 3.82
C CYS A 238 -0.88 1.34 2.40
N GLY A 239 -1.01 2.40 1.60
CA GLY A 239 -1.51 2.31 0.22
C GLY A 239 -3.01 2.10 0.19
N ASP A 240 -3.48 1.21 -0.69
CA ASP A 240 -4.90 0.99 -0.96
C ASP A 240 -5.18 -0.45 -1.40
N TRP A 241 -6.47 -0.81 -1.51
CA TRP A 241 -6.96 -2.07 -2.05
C TRP A 241 -7.78 -1.88 -3.34
N VAL A 242 -7.48 -0.83 -4.09
CA VAL A 242 -8.04 -0.53 -5.42
C VAL A 242 -6.99 -0.76 -6.50
N GLU A 243 -5.80 -0.17 -6.32
CA GLU A 243 -4.72 -0.21 -7.32
C GLU A 243 -3.48 -0.96 -6.78
N SER A 244 -2.93 -0.52 -5.65
CA SER A 244 -1.68 -1.08 -5.11
C SER A 244 -1.87 -2.43 -4.44
N CYS A 245 -3.06 -2.75 -3.96
CA CYS A 245 -3.39 -3.93 -3.16
C CYS A 245 -2.34 -4.15 -2.08
N SER A 246 -2.11 -3.15 -1.25
CA SER A 246 -1.03 -3.14 -0.28
C SER A 246 -1.52 -3.04 1.16
N ALA A 247 -0.72 -3.57 2.06
CA ALA A 247 -0.88 -3.44 3.50
C ALA A 247 0.48 -3.22 4.16
N LEU A 248 0.50 -2.57 5.32
CA LEU A 248 1.65 -2.60 6.21
C LEU A 248 1.49 -3.71 7.23
N ILE A 249 2.57 -4.37 7.56
CA ILE A 249 2.63 -5.37 8.61
C ILE A 249 3.77 -5.07 9.57
N GLU A 250 3.60 -5.41 10.84
CA GLU A 250 4.67 -5.51 11.83
C GLU A 250 4.88 -7.00 12.13
N GLY A 251 6.06 -7.52 11.80
CA GLY A 251 6.43 -8.89 12.10
C GLY A 251 6.57 -9.16 13.61
N GLU A 252 6.69 -10.41 13.99
CA GLU A 252 6.98 -10.79 15.38
C GLU A 252 8.36 -10.27 15.84
N ASP A 253 9.27 -10.06 14.89
CA ASP A 253 10.59 -9.45 15.08
C ASP A 253 10.54 -7.92 15.20
N GLY A 254 9.36 -7.31 15.07
CA GLY A 254 9.16 -5.87 15.10
C GLY A 254 9.52 -5.13 13.82
N VAL A 255 9.91 -5.83 12.77
CA VAL A 255 10.18 -5.22 11.47
C VAL A 255 8.87 -4.82 10.80
N ILE A 256 8.80 -3.57 10.34
CA ILE A 256 7.65 -3.07 9.57
C ILE A 256 7.96 -3.14 8.08
N GLY A 257 7.06 -3.76 7.33
CA GLY A 257 7.18 -3.91 5.89
C GLY A 257 5.88 -3.65 5.14
N ILE A 258 6.00 -3.26 3.87
CA ILE A 258 4.89 -3.18 2.92
C ILE A 258 4.74 -4.54 2.23
N ILE A 259 3.54 -5.09 2.26
CA ILE A 259 3.15 -6.24 1.46
C ILE A 259 2.31 -5.76 0.29
N ASN A 260 2.77 -6.05 -0.93
CA ASN A 260 1.96 -5.88 -2.14
C ASN A 260 1.33 -7.23 -2.49
N TYR A 261 0.01 -7.28 -2.40
CA TYR A 261 -0.76 -8.51 -2.62
C TYR A 261 -1.38 -8.52 -4.01
N HIS A 262 -0.66 -9.07 -5.00
CA HIS A 262 -1.19 -9.19 -6.36
C HIS A 262 -1.86 -10.55 -6.56
N PRO A 263 -3.16 -10.61 -6.88
CA PRO A 263 -3.89 -11.86 -7.08
C PRO A 263 -3.32 -12.74 -8.21
N PHE A 264 -2.55 -12.16 -9.14
CA PHE A 264 -1.86 -12.89 -10.22
C PHE A 264 -0.54 -13.56 -9.82
N SER A 265 0.04 -13.22 -8.67
CA SER A 265 1.28 -13.86 -8.22
C SER A 265 1.07 -15.33 -7.82
N THR A 266 -0.15 -15.70 -7.48
CA THR A 266 -0.52 -17.09 -7.13
C THR A 266 -0.64 -17.99 -8.36
N VAL A 267 -1.01 -17.46 -9.52
CA VAL A 267 -1.15 -18.25 -10.77
C VAL A 267 0.22 -18.48 -11.41
N CYS A 268 1.15 -17.54 -11.33
CA CYS A 268 2.51 -17.69 -11.88
C CYS A 268 3.37 -18.69 -11.07
N ARG A 269 3.05 -18.91 -9.78
CA ARG A 269 3.75 -19.90 -8.94
C ARG A 269 3.43 -21.35 -9.28
N ARG A 270 2.36 -21.64 -10.03
CA ARG A 270 2.01 -23.02 -10.43
C ARG A 270 2.75 -23.52 -11.68
N GLN A 271 3.55 -22.69 -12.37
CA GLN A 271 4.21 -23.08 -13.64
C GLN A 271 5.74 -23.10 -13.59
N HIS A 272 6.39 -22.78 -12.48
CA HIS A 272 7.84 -22.92 -12.36
C HIS A 272 8.19 -24.05 -11.39
N GLN A 273 8.11 -25.30 -11.86
CA GLN A 273 8.92 -26.40 -11.33
C GLN A 273 10.40 -26.11 -11.67
N PRO A 274 11.32 -26.22 -10.71
CA PRO A 274 12.74 -26.06 -10.99
C PRO A 274 13.24 -27.25 -11.78
N GLN A 275 13.44 -27.09 -13.06
CA GLN A 275 14.33 -27.97 -13.81
C GLN A 275 15.77 -27.56 -13.53
N THR A 276 16.47 -28.48 -12.82
CA THR A 276 17.90 -28.70 -12.86
C THR A 276 18.86 -27.55 -12.51
N CYS A 277 19.19 -27.48 -11.23
CA CYS A 277 20.53 -27.04 -10.82
C CYS A 277 21.33 -28.24 -10.29
N ALA A 278 21.77 -29.10 -11.23
CA ALA A 278 22.80 -30.10 -10.99
C ALA A 278 23.84 -29.93 -12.07
N LYS A 279 25.07 -29.59 -11.64
CA LYS A 279 26.35 -29.55 -12.34
C LYS A 279 26.96 -28.13 -12.45
N VAL A 280 27.43 -27.59 -11.34
CA VAL A 280 28.71 -26.87 -11.26
C VAL A 280 29.29 -27.11 -9.86
N ARG A 281 29.81 -28.33 -9.65
CA ARG A 281 30.84 -28.65 -8.66
C ARG A 281 31.76 -29.63 -9.29
N ALA A 282 32.90 -29.16 -9.75
CA ALA A 282 34.16 -29.87 -9.90
C ALA A 282 34.99 -29.27 -11.01
N ARG A 283 35.77 -28.25 -10.70
CA ARG A 283 37.03 -27.89 -11.40
C ARG A 283 37.65 -26.71 -10.65
N ASN A 284 38.29 -27.02 -9.52
CA ASN A 284 39.38 -26.22 -8.94
C ASN A 284 39.95 -26.98 -7.76
N ALA A 285 40.63 -28.05 -8.07
CA ALA A 285 41.68 -28.62 -7.22
C ALA A 285 42.58 -29.44 -8.14
N VAL A 286 43.80 -29.11 -8.12
CA VAL A 286 45.00 -29.73 -8.68
C VAL A 286 45.74 -28.83 -9.64
N SER A 287 46.69 -28.08 -9.10
CA SER A 287 48.06 -27.99 -9.59
C SER A 287 48.86 -27.01 -8.72
N LYS A 288 49.36 -27.59 -7.63
CA LYS A 288 50.64 -27.15 -7.03
C LYS A 288 51.43 -28.43 -6.88
N GLN A 289 52.48 -28.54 -7.63
CA GLN A 289 53.75 -29.11 -7.20
C GLN A 289 54.70 -29.31 -8.39
N GLY A 290 55.85 -28.84 -8.19
CA GLY A 290 57.10 -29.45 -8.54
C GLY A 290 57.76 -28.87 -9.80
N SER A 291 58.70 -28.02 -9.74
CA SER A 291 60.03 -28.14 -9.13
C SER A 291 61.06 -28.61 -10.18
N HIS A 292 62.04 -27.78 -10.41
CA HIS A 292 63.47 -28.00 -10.66
C HIS A 292 64.00 -28.65 -11.95
N TYR A 293 65.12 -28.05 -12.38
CA TYR A 293 66.20 -28.43 -13.28
C TYR A 293 65.88 -28.29 -14.79
N LEU A 294 66.49 -27.48 -15.52
CA LEU A 294 67.89 -27.06 -15.84
C LEU A 294 67.83 -25.69 -16.54
#